data_c3f8900353e9a76e5fbf19b0ef8dc4a7
#
_entry.id   c3f8900353e9a76e5fbf19b0ef8dc4a7
#
_cell.length_a   1.000
_cell.length_b   1.000
_cell.length_c   1.000
_cell.angle_alpha   90.00
_cell.angle_beta   90.00
_cell.angle_gamma   90.00
#
_symmetry.space_group_name_H-M   'P 1'
#
loop_
_entity.id
_entity.type
_entity.pdbx_description
1 polymer ?
#
loop_
_entity_poly.entity_id
_entity_poly.type
_entity_poly.pdbx_seq_one_letter_code
_entity_poly.pdbx_strand_id
1 'polypeptide(L)'
;MIRGSCACGGVRFEMDAVRALTHCHCQNCRKLTAASFGTFAHVEKTKFRWLAGEALIHRYESSPGSIRQFCRICGSLLPGQAPYLETVSVPAGLLDDDPGVRPILHVFTSSKAPWWEINDGLPQHPQWVPGFEPKQPAESR
;
A
#
# COMPACT_ATOMS: atom_id res chain seq x y z
N MET A 1 -15.10 -12.36 3.41
CA MET A 1 -13.94 -11.74 4.07
C MET A 1 -12.71 -11.91 3.19
N ILE A 2 -11.92 -10.88 3.08
CA ILE A 2 -10.65 -10.91 2.35
C ILE A 2 -9.54 -10.99 3.39
N ARG A 3 -8.72 -12.03 3.33
CA ARG A 3 -7.65 -12.29 4.29
C ARG A 3 -6.31 -11.97 3.68
N GLY A 4 -5.34 -11.64 4.53
CA GLY A 4 -3.96 -11.43 4.14
C GLY A 4 -3.01 -11.83 5.24
N SER A 5 -1.75 -12.06 4.85
CA SER A 5 -0.69 -12.50 5.76
C SER A 5 0.68 -12.08 5.24
N CYS A 6 1.63 -11.96 6.15
CA CYS A 6 3.04 -11.75 5.79
C CYS A 6 3.69 -13.06 5.33
N ALA A 7 4.89 -12.96 4.75
CA ALA A 7 5.58 -14.12 4.17
C ALA A 7 5.78 -15.27 5.16
N CYS A 8 6.06 -15.00 6.44
CA CYS A 8 6.22 -16.06 7.44
C CYS A 8 4.89 -16.53 8.05
N GLY A 9 3.78 -15.86 7.74
CA GLY A 9 2.46 -16.17 8.28
C GLY A 9 2.23 -15.73 9.71
N GLY A 10 3.20 -15.07 10.35
CA GLY A 10 3.09 -14.65 11.73
C GLY A 10 2.15 -13.46 11.93
N VAL A 11 2.07 -12.56 10.96
CA VAL A 11 1.12 -11.45 10.97
C VAL A 11 -0.04 -11.78 10.04
N ARG A 12 -1.25 -11.66 10.54
CA ARG A 12 -2.48 -11.93 9.78
C ARG A 12 -3.50 -10.83 9.99
N PHE A 13 -4.29 -10.58 8.97
CA PHE A 13 -5.34 -9.57 9.00
C PHE A 13 -6.48 -9.97 8.08
N GLU A 14 -7.59 -9.28 8.23
CA GLU A 14 -8.73 -9.44 7.33
C GLU A 14 -9.44 -8.12 7.10
N MET A 15 -10.22 -8.07 6.05
CA MET A 15 -11.01 -6.89 5.71
C MET A 15 -12.33 -7.29 5.08
N ASP A 16 -13.35 -6.45 5.25
CA ASP A 16 -14.70 -6.72 4.72
C ASP A 16 -14.77 -6.47 3.22
N ALA A 17 -14.09 -5.42 2.75
CA ALA A 17 -14.10 -5.02 1.36
C ALA A 17 -12.86 -4.17 1.04
N VAL A 18 -12.45 -4.19 -0.22
CA VAL A 18 -11.41 -3.32 -0.78
C VAL A 18 -12.09 -2.28 -1.66
N ARG A 19 -11.81 -1.00 -1.41
CA ARG A 19 -12.36 0.10 -2.18
C ARG A 19 -11.76 0.15 -3.58
N ALA A 20 -10.45 0.05 -3.69
CA ALA A 20 -9.71 0.12 -4.94
C ALA A 20 -8.31 -0.44 -4.78
N LEU A 21 -7.71 -0.87 -5.90
CA LEU A 21 -6.27 -1.15 -5.99
C LEU A 21 -5.62 -0.06 -6.85
N THR A 22 -4.46 0.42 -6.41
CA THR A 22 -3.69 1.42 -7.16
C THR A 22 -2.21 1.05 -7.21
N HIS A 23 -1.55 1.47 -8.28
CA HIS A 23 -0.10 1.34 -8.44
C HIS A 23 0.58 2.66 -8.09
N CYS A 24 1.59 2.63 -7.25
CA CYS A 24 2.33 3.82 -6.85
C CYS A 24 3.81 3.69 -7.22
N HIS A 25 4.30 4.65 -8.01
CA HIS A 25 5.67 4.69 -8.53
C HIS A 25 6.60 5.61 -7.74
N CYS A 26 6.17 6.17 -6.61
CA CYS A 26 7.04 7.03 -5.80
C CYS A 26 8.26 6.26 -5.30
N GLN A 27 9.35 6.97 -5.02
CA GLN A 27 10.58 6.32 -4.57
C GLN A 27 10.39 5.52 -3.28
N ASN A 28 9.59 6.01 -2.34
CA ASN A 28 9.29 5.28 -1.11
C ASN A 28 8.63 3.93 -1.41
N CYS A 29 7.60 3.92 -2.25
CA CYS A 29 6.91 2.69 -2.60
C CYS A 29 7.82 1.72 -3.35
N ARG A 30 8.60 2.21 -4.33
CA ARG A 30 9.55 1.36 -5.05
C ARG A 30 10.59 0.73 -4.11
N LYS A 31 11.17 1.54 -3.23
CA LYS A 31 12.23 1.07 -2.32
C LYS A 31 11.69 0.15 -1.24
N LEU A 32 10.55 0.47 -0.65
CA LEU A 32 9.97 -0.35 0.41
C LEU A 32 9.44 -1.69 -0.08
N THR A 33 8.94 -1.74 -1.31
CA THR A 33 8.48 -3.01 -1.92
C THR A 33 9.59 -3.73 -2.70
N ALA A 34 10.72 -3.04 -2.94
CA ALA A 34 11.83 -3.54 -3.76
C ALA A 34 11.36 -4.01 -5.15
N ALA A 35 10.44 -3.28 -5.74
CA ALA A 35 9.80 -3.62 -7.01
C ALA A 35 9.74 -2.41 -7.94
N SER A 36 9.28 -2.63 -9.17
CA SER A 36 9.07 -1.56 -10.15
C SER A 36 8.10 -0.49 -9.65
N PHE A 37 7.10 -0.90 -8.86
CA PHE A 37 6.15 -0.03 -8.18
C PHE A 37 5.47 -0.85 -7.08
N GLY A 38 4.82 -0.15 -6.13
CA GLY A 38 4.00 -0.79 -5.12
C GLY A 38 2.54 -0.84 -5.59
N THR A 39 1.84 -1.94 -5.30
CA THR A 39 0.40 -2.05 -5.51
C THR A 39 -0.28 -2.13 -4.17
N PHE A 40 -1.25 -1.25 -3.93
CA PHE A 40 -1.90 -1.12 -2.65
C PHE A 40 -3.41 -1.24 -2.78
N ALA A 41 -3.99 -1.99 -1.83
CA ALA A 41 -5.43 -2.05 -1.63
C ALA A 41 -5.82 -0.97 -0.62
N HIS A 42 -6.79 -0.15 -0.97
CA HIS A 42 -7.32 0.90 -0.11
C HIS A 42 -8.56 0.38 0.61
N VAL A 43 -8.49 0.33 1.93
CA VAL A 43 -9.52 -0.25 2.78
C VAL A 43 -9.96 0.77 3.82
N GLU A 44 -11.26 0.96 4.01
CA GLU A 44 -11.75 1.83 5.06
C GLU A 44 -11.27 1.32 6.43
N LYS A 45 -10.82 2.23 7.30
CA LYS A 45 -10.26 1.85 8.61
C LYS A 45 -11.22 0.98 9.43
N THR A 46 -12.51 1.25 9.35
CA THR A 46 -13.54 0.50 10.08
C THR A 46 -13.75 -0.93 9.56
N LYS A 47 -13.24 -1.22 8.37
CA LYS A 47 -13.38 -2.53 7.71
C LYS A 47 -12.13 -3.38 7.77
N PHE A 48 -11.09 -2.91 8.42
CA PHE A 48 -9.81 -3.60 8.56
C PHE A 48 -9.60 -4.09 9.99
N ARG A 49 -9.09 -5.31 10.16
CA ARG A 49 -8.79 -5.89 11.47
C ARG A 49 -7.51 -6.71 11.44
N TRP A 50 -6.66 -6.50 12.43
CA TRP A 50 -5.57 -7.42 12.72
C TRP A 50 -6.13 -8.67 13.38
N LEU A 51 -5.67 -9.86 12.94
CA LEU A 51 -6.07 -11.14 13.52
C LEU A 51 -4.99 -11.74 14.42
N ALA A 52 -3.73 -11.55 14.07
CA ALA A 52 -2.61 -12.13 14.80
C ALA A 52 -1.31 -11.40 14.48
N GLY A 53 -0.36 -11.48 15.40
CA GLY A 53 1.01 -11.05 15.16
C GLY A 53 1.28 -9.58 15.35
N GLU A 54 0.42 -8.83 16.01
CA GLU A 54 0.66 -7.39 16.22
C GLU A 54 1.99 -7.11 16.93
N ALA A 55 2.45 -8.02 17.81
CA ALA A 55 3.74 -7.90 18.48
C ALA A 55 4.95 -8.01 17.52
N LEU A 56 4.75 -8.52 16.31
CA LEU A 56 5.79 -8.64 15.29
C LEU A 56 5.90 -7.41 14.41
N ILE A 57 4.99 -6.45 14.55
CA ILE A 57 4.95 -5.26 13.71
C ILE A 57 6.02 -4.27 14.18
N HIS A 58 6.90 -3.90 13.26
CA HIS A 58 7.87 -2.81 13.44
C HIS A 58 7.48 -1.64 12.55
N ARG A 59 7.82 -0.42 12.98
CA ARG A 59 7.38 0.81 12.32
C ARG A 59 8.56 1.62 11.81
N TYR A 60 8.35 2.27 10.66
CA TYR A 60 9.28 3.19 10.04
C TYR A 60 8.52 4.38 9.48
N GLU A 61 8.93 5.59 9.86
CA GLU A 61 8.35 6.81 9.30
C GLU A 61 9.09 7.16 8.00
N SER A 62 8.46 6.86 6.85
CA SER A 62 9.08 7.06 5.54
C SER A 62 9.11 8.52 5.09
N SER A 63 8.17 9.31 5.61
CA SER A 63 8.08 10.76 5.42
C SER A 63 7.17 11.30 6.52
N PRO A 64 7.14 12.62 6.80
CA PRO A 64 6.37 13.17 7.91
C PRO A 64 4.92 12.69 7.91
N GLY A 65 4.52 12.02 8.98
CA GLY A 65 3.17 11.49 9.16
C GLY A 65 2.86 10.20 8.41
N SER A 66 3.75 9.71 7.55
CA SER A 66 3.54 8.46 6.79
C SER A 66 4.27 7.31 7.47
N ILE A 67 3.51 6.54 8.24
CA ILE A 67 4.06 5.40 8.98
C ILE A 67 3.94 4.15 8.14
N ARG A 68 5.08 3.51 7.90
CA ARG A 68 5.20 2.20 7.25
C ARG A 68 5.39 1.15 8.32
N GLN A 69 4.83 -0.02 8.11
CA GLN A 69 4.94 -1.13 9.03
C GLN A 69 5.48 -2.34 8.31
N PHE A 70 6.25 -3.16 8.99
CA PHE A 70 6.78 -4.40 8.43
C PHE A 70 6.92 -5.47 9.51
N CYS A 71 6.92 -6.73 9.08
CA CYS A 71 7.12 -7.86 9.98
C CYS A 71 8.59 -7.95 10.34
N ARG A 72 8.92 -7.91 11.63
CA ARG A 72 10.31 -7.99 12.08
C ARG A 72 10.93 -9.36 11.89
N ILE A 73 10.15 -10.41 11.60
CA ILE A 73 10.66 -11.76 11.37
C ILE A 73 11.00 -11.98 9.90
N CYS A 74 10.08 -11.67 8.98
CA CYS A 74 10.26 -11.93 7.55
C CYS A 74 10.48 -10.68 6.70
N GLY A 75 10.29 -9.49 7.25
CA GLY A 75 10.52 -8.23 6.53
C GLY A 75 9.40 -7.83 5.57
N SER A 76 8.29 -8.56 5.49
CA SER A 76 7.17 -8.18 4.63
C SER A 76 6.68 -6.78 4.98
N LEU A 77 6.50 -5.92 3.97
CA LEU A 77 5.80 -4.66 4.17
C LEU A 77 4.34 -4.97 4.53
N LEU A 78 3.86 -4.37 5.61
CA LEU A 78 2.53 -4.63 6.17
C LEU A 78 1.57 -3.48 5.89
N PRO A 79 0.25 -3.69 6.07
CA PRO A 79 -0.72 -2.62 6.03
C PRO A 79 -0.31 -1.44 6.90
N GLY A 80 -0.42 -0.22 6.35
CA GLY A 80 -0.04 1.00 7.03
C GLY A 80 -1.15 2.04 6.98
N GLN A 81 -1.05 2.99 7.90
CA GLN A 81 -2.00 4.10 7.99
C GLN A 81 -1.24 5.42 8.03
N ALA A 82 -1.83 6.43 7.42
CA ALA A 82 -1.41 7.81 7.60
C ALA A 82 -2.54 8.57 8.31
N PRO A 83 -2.22 9.47 9.26
CA PRO A 83 -3.26 10.17 10.02
C PRO A 83 -4.24 10.98 9.16
N TYR A 84 -3.75 11.46 8.01
CA TYR A 84 -4.53 12.26 7.07
C TYR A 84 -5.34 11.44 6.08
N LEU A 85 -5.25 10.11 6.12
CA LEU A 85 -6.02 9.22 5.25
C LEU A 85 -7.11 8.51 6.05
N GLU A 86 -8.25 8.35 5.42
CA GLU A 86 -9.38 7.60 5.97
C GLU A 86 -9.27 6.10 5.72
N THR A 87 -8.25 5.70 5.00
CA THR A 87 -8.05 4.31 4.59
C THR A 87 -6.76 3.74 5.16
N VAL A 88 -6.77 2.42 5.29
CA VAL A 88 -5.55 1.62 5.47
C VAL A 88 -5.04 1.26 4.09
N SER A 89 -3.75 1.44 3.84
CA SER A 89 -3.08 1.01 2.61
C SER A 89 -2.49 -0.37 2.84
N VAL A 90 -3.05 -1.36 2.16
CA VAL A 90 -2.63 -2.76 2.27
C VAL A 90 -1.81 -3.14 1.06
N PRO A 91 -0.53 -3.53 1.22
CA PRO A 91 0.22 -4.07 0.09
C PRO A 91 -0.52 -5.26 -0.51
N ALA A 92 -0.89 -5.15 -1.79
CA ALA A 92 -1.79 -6.11 -2.42
C ALA A 92 -1.20 -7.52 -2.54
N GLY A 93 0.13 -7.62 -2.60
CA GLY A 93 0.81 -8.91 -2.62
C GLY A 93 0.63 -9.75 -1.36
N LEU A 94 0.17 -9.14 -0.26
CA LEU A 94 -0.10 -9.85 0.99
C LEU A 94 -1.48 -10.53 1.01
N LEU A 95 -2.34 -10.23 0.04
CA LEU A 95 -3.70 -10.78 0.01
C LEU A 95 -3.68 -12.28 -0.28
N ASP A 96 -4.31 -13.06 0.56
CA ASP A 96 -4.46 -14.51 0.38
C ASP A 96 -5.69 -14.85 -0.46
N ASP A 97 -6.69 -13.96 -0.45
CA ASP A 97 -7.92 -14.11 -1.22
C ASP A 97 -7.97 -13.07 -2.35
N ASP A 98 -8.72 -13.36 -3.40
CA ASP A 98 -8.98 -12.38 -4.46
C ASP A 98 -9.85 -11.24 -3.88
N PRO A 99 -9.42 -9.98 -3.99
CA PRO A 99 -10.18 -8.86 -3.43
C PRO A 99 -11.45 -8.51 -4.20
N GLY A 100 -11.69 -9.13 -5.36
CA GLY A 100 -12.86 -8.87 -6.20
C GLY A 100 -12.77 -7.59 -7.02
N VAL A 101 -11.68 -6.84 -6.89
CA VAL A 101 -11.39 -5.62 -7.66
C VAL A 101 -10.03 -5.74 -8.34
N ARG A 102 -9.78 -4.87 -9.32
CA ARG A 102 -8.51 -4.86 -10.08
C ARG A 102 -7.88 -3.47 -9.99
N PRO A 103 -6.56 -3.35 -10.24
CA PRO A 103 -5.91 -2.04 -10.26
C PRO A 103 -6.59 -1.10 -11.26
N ILE A 104 -6.74 0.16 -10.86
CA ILE A 104 -7.49 1.15 -11.65
C ILE A 104 -6.64 2.29 -12.20
N LEU A 105 -5.45 2.54 -11.62
CA LEU A 105 -4.61 3.66 -12.06
C LEU A 105 -3.19 3.55 -11.52
N HIS A 106 -2.33 4.40 -12.07
CA HIS A 106 -0.97 4.65 -11.58
C HIS A 106 -0.86 6.06 -11.02
N VAL A 107 -0.20 6.22 -9.87
CA VAL A 107 0.16 7.53 -9.31
C VAL A 107 1.67 7.66 -9.19
N PHE A 108 2.14 8.91 -9.11
CA PHE A 108 3.58 9.24 -9.03
C PHE A 108 4.40 8.68 -10.18
N THR A 109 3.84 8.66 -11.38
CA THR A 109 4.57 8.20 -12.57
C THR A 109 5.76 9.08 -12.93
N SER A 110 5.81 10.33 -12.43
CA SER A 110 7.00 11.18 -12.55
C SER A 110 8.24 10.57 -11.89
N SER A 111 8.06 9.67 -10.92
CA SER A 111 9.14 8.96 -10.22
C SER A 111 9.31 7.51 -10.69
N LYS A 112 8.61 7.14 -11.76
CA LYS A 112 8.65 5.79 -12.33
C LYS A 112 10.09 5.34 -12.60
N ALA A 113 10.35 4.06 -12.31
CA ALA A 113 11.65 3.45 -12.64
C ALA A 113 11.92 3.57 -14.16
N PRO A 114 13.10 4.07 -14.57
CA PRO A 114 13.38 4.26 -15.98
C PRO A 114 13.46 2.96 -16.79
N TRP A 115 13.68 1.85 -16.10
CA TRP A 115 13.80 0.50 -16.70
C TRP A 115 12.46 -0.22 -16.81
N TRP A 116 11.36 0.39 -16.36
CA TRP A 116 10.02 -0.19 -16.44
C TRP A 116 9.15 0.61 -17.42
N GLU A 117 8.37 -0.11 -18.21
CA GLU A 117 7.42 0.49 -19.16
C GLU A 117 6.00 0.13 -18.74
N ILE A 118 5.12 1.13 -18.62
CA ILE A 118 3.71 0.93 -18.32
C ILE A 118 2.98 0.69 -19.64
N ASN A 119 2.33 -0.47 -19.77
CA ASN A 119 1.61 -0.86 -21.00
C ASN A 119 0.26 -1.52 -20.73
N ASP A 120 -0.31 -1.28 -19.55
CA ASP A 120 -1.60 -1.86 -19.15
C ASP A 120 -2.81 -1.01 -19.54
N GLY A 121 -2.61 0.17 -20.12
CA GLY A 121 -3.68 1.08 -20.55
C GLY A 121 -4.38 1.81 -19.41
N LEU A 122 -3.97 1.64 -18.18
CA LEU A 122 -4.58 2.34 -17.04
C LEU A 122 -4.19 3.83 -17.03
N PRO A 123 -5.05 4.70 -16.48
CA PRO A 123 -4.71 6.12 -16.29
C PRO A 123 -3.40 6.29 -15.52
N GLN A 124 -2.60 7.26 -15.95
CA GLN A 124 -1.31 7.58 -15.35
C GLN A 124 -1.33 9.01 -14.86
N HIS A 125 -1.02 9.19 -13.57
CA HIS A 125 -0.96 10.50 -12.94
C HIS A 125 0.48 10.78 -12.49
N PRO A 126 1.06 11.94 -12.88
CA PRO A 126 2.45 12.27 -12.51
C PRO A 126 2.68 12.32 -11.01
N GLN A 127 1.65 12.72 -10.25
CA GLN A 127 1.65 12.77 -8.80
C GLN A 127 0.35 12.18 -8.26
N TRP A 128 -0.33 12.84 -7.31
CA TRP A 128 -1.66 12.42 -6.85
C TRP A 128 -2.70 12.53 -7.95
N VAL A 129 -3.79 11.78 -7.82
CA VAL A 129 -4.97 12.01 -8.66
C VAL A 129 -5.50 13.40 -8.33
N PRO A 130 -5.71 14.29 -9.34
CA PRO A 130 -6.26 15.62 -9.09
C PRO A 130 -7.57 15.57 -8.30
N GLY A 131 -7.65 16.34 -7.22
CA GLY A 131 -8.81 16.38 -6.33
C GLY A 131 -8.79 15.33 -5.21
N PHE A 132 -7.81 14.43 -5.21
CA PHE A 132 -7.67 13.39 -4.19
C PHE A 132 -6.35 13.49 -3.42
N GLU A 133 -5.69 14.63 -3.46
CA GLU A 133 -4.50 14.89 -2.68
C GLU A 133 -4.83 14.83 -1.18
N PRO A 134 -3.95 14.24 -0.35
CA PRO A 134 -4.14 14.29 1.10
C PRO A 134 -4.15 15.72 1.61
N LYS A 135 -4.92 16.00 2.65
CA LYS A 135 -4.96 17.34 3.29
C LYS A 135 -3.61 17.77 3.83
N GLN A 136 -2.80 16.80 4.24
CA GLN A 136 -1.42 17.00 4.67
C GLN A 136 -0.57 16.02 3.88
N PRO A 137 -0.15 16.37 2.66
CA PRO A 137 0.62 15.46 1.82
C PRO A 137 1.96 15.17 2.48
N ALA A 138 2.28 13.89 2.57
CA ALA A 138 3.61 13.47 2.95
C ALA A 138 4.58 13.81 1.81
N GLU A 139 5.79 14.26 2.14
CA GLU A 139 6.81 14.50 1.15
C GLU A 139 7.27 13.14 0.58
N SER A 140 7.19 13.01 -0.75
CA SER A 140 7.74 11.86 -1.45
C SER A 140 9.20 12.12 -1.77
N ARG A 141 10.03 11.13 -1.52
CA ARG A 141 11.47 11.22 -1.83
C ARG A 141 11.72 11.14 -3.32
#